data_919290db7a2273876481443e95d07ac2
#
_entry.id   919290db7a2273876481443e95d07ac2
#
_cell.length_a   1.000
_cell.length_b   1.000
_cell.length_c   1.000
_cell.angle_alpha   90.00
_cell.angle_beta   90.00
_cell.angle_gamma   90.00
#
_symmetry.space_group_name_H-M   'P 1'
#
loop_
_entity.id
_entity.type
_entity.pdbx_description
1 polymer ?
#
loop_
_entity_poly.entity_id
_entity_poly.type
_entity_poly.pdbx_seq_one_letter_code
_entity_poly.pdbx_strand_id
1 'polypeptide(L)'
;ARLAGRSNHPVSITGIDAVTPQIVAAAQSGQVDAVFMTANNQAVLPYLTEKLAAAGVRSPVTQMMGLTRWDQPADRIGMPQLQEGWFAIPDQGLKAQFDARYRSAHGEQPHELASLAYDGVAAVASLARSGKRNALTTTGLTQNAGFAGVGGVFRLRPDGTSDRALAVARRIRTGTF
;
A
#
# COMPACT_ATOMS: atom_id res chain seq x y z
N ALA A 1 9.01 -11.60 15.33
CA ALA A 1 9.64 -10.44 14.70
C ALA A 1 9.30 -9.18 15.49
N ARG A 2 10.27 -8.57 16.17
CA ARG A 2 10.09 -7.26 16.82
C ARG A 2 10.14 -6.19 15.73
N LEU A 3 9.06 -5.41 15.61
CA LEU A 3 9.08 -4.15 14.87
C LEU A 3 10.00 -3.17 15.63
N ALA A 4 11.18 -2.95 15.12
CA ALA A 4 12.07 -1.92 15.63
C ALA A 4 11.45 -0.54 15.32
N GLY A 5 11.21 0.22 16.40
CA GLY A 5 11.04 1.67 16.42
C GLY A 5 10.05 2.29 15.45
N ARG A 6 8.80 2.50 15.88
CA ARG A 6 7.95 3.56 15.33
C ARG A 6 8.53 4.91 15.73
N SER A 7 9.21 5.60 14.83
CA SER A 7 9.40 7.05 15.02
C SER A 7 8.20 7.77 14.41
N ASN A 8 7.36 8.36 15.23
CA ASN A 8 6.20 9.18 14.82
C ASN A 8 6.61 10.63 14.48
N HIS A 9 7.85 10.86 14.12
CA HIS A 9 8.29 12.20 13.72
C HIS A 9 7.98 12.45 12.24
N PRO A 10 7.61 13.70 11.87
CA PRO A 10 7.52 14.07 10.47
C PRO A 10 8.87 13.74 9.83
N VAL A 11 8.83 12.92 8.79
CA VAL A 11 10.02 12.38 8.13
C VAL A 11 10.71 13.54 7.42
N SER A 12 11.67 14.16 8.10
CA SER A 12 12.60 15.11 7.50
C SER A 12 13.85 14.36 7.03
N ILE A 13 14.56 14.90 6.06
CA ILE A 13 15.85 14.36 5.61
C ILE A 13 16.81 14.19 6.78
N THR A 14 16.82 15.12 7.73
CA THR A 14 17.61 15.07 8.97
C THR A 14 17.25 13.86 9.85
N GLY A 15 15.95 13.50 9.93
CA GLY A 15 15.51 12.31 10.67
C GLY A 15 15.97 11.01 10.00
N ILE A 16 16.07 10.98 8.68
CA ILE A 16 16.59 9.82 7.95
C ILE A 16 18.07 9.59 8.26
N ASP A 17 18.87 10.62 8.23
CA ASP A 17 20.30 10.50 8.53
C ASP A 17 20.58 9.99 9.94
N ALA A 18 19.73 10.33 10.90
CA ALA A 18 19.83 9.84 12.28
C ALA A 18 19.44 8.35 12.42
N VAL A 19 18.48 7.86 11.60
CA VAL A 19 17.92 6.49 11.71
C VAL A 19 18.63 5.50 10.79
N THR A 20 19.14 5.95 9.66
CA THR A 20 19.79 5.07 8.66
C THR A 20 20.92 4.22 9.24
N PRO A 21 21.87 4.75 10.06
CA PRO A 21 22.93 3.93 10.65
C PRO A 21 22.40 2.78 11.52
N GLN A 22 21.30 3.00 12.23
CA GLN A 22 20.67 1.98 13.07
C GLN A 22 20.04 0.87 12.23
N ILE A 23 19.37 1.22 11.13
CA ILE A 23 18.80 0.26 10.19
C ILE A 23 19.91 -0.56 9.54
N VAL A 24 20.98 0.09 9.11
CA VAL A 24 22.14 -0.56 8.50
C VAL A 24 22.79 -1.55 9.47
N ALA A 25 23.06 -1.14 10.70
CA ALA A 25 23.64 -2.00 11.73
C ALA A 25 22.74 -3.22 12.02
N ALA A 26 21.43 -3.03 12.13
CA ALA A 26 20.48 -4.11 12.36
C ALA A 26 20.41 -5.09 11.18
N ALA A 27 20.46 -4.60 9.95
CA ALA A 27 20.47 -5.44 8.76
C ALA A 27 21.79 -6.23 8.61
N GLN A 28 22.93 -5.57 8.83
CA GLN A 28 24.24 -6.20 8.72
C GLN A 28 24.52 -7.24 9.82
N SER A 29 23.94 -7.06 11.01
CA SER A 29 24.03 -8.04 12.09
C SER A 29 23.04 -9.21 11.97
N GLY A 30 22.18 -9.23 10.93
CA GLY A 30 21.16 -10.24 10.74
C GLY A 30 20.00 -10.18 11.76
N GLN A 31 19.84 -9.03 12.44
CA GLN A 31 18.72 -8.82 13.36
C GLN A 31 17.41 -8.52 12.66
N VAL A 32 17.47 -8.09 11.38
CA VAL A 32 16.29 -7.80 10.57
C VAL A 32 16.46 -8.40 9.17
N ASP A 33 15.39 -9.03 8.69
CA ASP A 33 15.33 -9.62 7.34
C ASP A 33 14.68 -8.68 6.33
N ALA A 34 13.98 -7.65 6.81
CA ALA A 34 13.23 -6.72 5.96
C ALA A 34 13.16 -5.31 6.53
N VAL A 35 13.08 -4.33 5.64
CA VAL A 35 12.83 -2.91 5.95
C VAL A 35 11.51 -2.51 5.33
N PHE A 36 10.53 -2.16 6.18
CA PHE A 36 9.23 -1.67 5.72
C PHE A 36 9.22 -0.13 5.74
N MET A 37 9.05 0.46 4.56
CA MET A 37 9.08 1.90 4.35
C MET A 37 7.68 2.43 4.09
N THR A 38 7.22 3.33 4.97
CA THR A 38 5.94 4.03 4.81
C THR A 38 6.10 5.39 4.13
N ALA A 39 7.34 5.75 3.77
CA ALA A 39 7.64 7.01 3.12
C ALA A 39 6.87 7.15 1.80
N ASN A 40 6.06 8.18 1.73
CA ASN A 40 5.21 8.52 0.60
C ASN A 40 5.70 9.75 -0.17
N ASN A 41 6.77 10.38 0.31
CA ASN A 41 7.32 11.60 -0.25
C ASN A 41 8.31 11.26 -1.37
N GLN A 42 8.21 11.97 -2.49
CA GLN A 42 9.10 11.78 -3.63
C GLN A 42 10.58 12.02 -3.30
N ALA A 43 10.88 12.97 -2.41
CA ALA A 43 12.26 13.27 -2.01
C ALA A 43 12.80 12.29 -0.96
N VAL A 44 11.96 11.85 -0.03
CA VAL A 44 12.38 11.04 1.12
C VAL A 44 12.66 9.59 0.72
N LEU A 45 11.80 8.99 -0.09
CA LEU A 45 11.99 7.60 -0.51
C LEU A 45 13.26 7.39 -1.34
N PRO A 46 13.55 8.19 -2.39
CA PRO A 46 14.81 8.07 -3.13
C PRO A 46 16.03 8.22 -2.24
N TYR A 47 16.05 9.24 -1.40
CA TYR A 47 17.18 9.52 -0.51
C TYR A 47 17.45 8.37 0.47
N LEU A 48 16.40 7.85 1.13
CA LEU A 48 16.53 6.73 2.05
C LEU A 48 17.02 5.46 1.34
N THR A 49 16.43 5.12 0.20
CA THR A 49 16.77 3.89 -0.53
C THR A 49 18.18 3.95 -1.11
N GLU A 50 18.65 5.11 -1.53
CA GLU A 50 20.01 5.32 -1.98
C GLU A 50 21.02 5.11 -0.84
N LYS A 51 20.76 5.72 0.32
CA LYS A 51 21.62 5.56 1.52
C LYS A 51 21.68 4.10 1.98
N LEU A 52 20.55 3.42 2.05
CA LEU A 52 20.50 2.00 2.42
C LEU A 52 21.26 1.12 1.41
N ALA A 53 21.05 1.35 0.12
CA ALA A 53 21.73 0.60 -0.92
C ALA A 53 23.23 0.84 -0.94
N ALA A 54 23.70 2.07 -0.69
CA ALA A 54 25.12 2.40 -0.56
C ALA A 54 25.78 1.64 0.60
N ALA A 55 25.02 1.35 1.66
CA ALA A 55 25.47 0.53 2.79
C ALA A 55 25.25 -0.99 2.59
N GLY A 56 24.84 -1.44 1.39
CA GLY A 56 24.58 -2.85 1.08
C GLY A 56 23.22 -3.38 1.53
N VAL A 57 22.35 -2.54 2.11
CA VAL A 57 21.02 -2.92 2.57
C VAL A 57 20.02 -2.77 1.42
N ARG A 58 19.75 -3.88 0.73
CA ARG A 58 18.89 -3.92 -0.46
C ARG A 58 18.34 -5.33 -0.70
N SER A 59 17.21 -5.41 -1.42
CA SER A 59 16.67 -6.71 -1.87
C SER A 59 17.66 -7.40 -2.82
N PRO A 60 17.75 -8.74 -2.83
CA PRO A 60 16.96 -9.65 -2.01
C PRO A 60 17.59 -9.97 -0.62
N VAL A 61 18.79 -9.45 -0.32
CA VAL A 61 19.51 -9.76 0.94
C VAL A 61 18.72 -9.24 2.16
N THR A 62 18.34 -7.97 2.13
CA THR A 62 17.40 -7.40 3.09
C THR A 62 16.17 -6.99 2.32
N GLN A 63 15.04 -7.64 2.57
CA GLN A 63 13.82 -7.41 1.78
C GLN A 63 13.29 -5.99 1.98
N MET A 64 13.27 -5.21 0.89
CA MET A 64 12.61 -3.90 0.89
C MET A 64 11.11 -4.08 0.72
N MET A 65 10.34 -3.45 1.60
CA MET A 65 8.88 -3.50 1.59
C MET A 65 8.29 -2.10 1.68
N GLY A 66 7.17 -1.87 1.01
CA GLY A 66 6.52 -0.57 1.00
C GLY A 66 5.02 -0.59 0.75
N LEU A 67 4.46 0.60 0.60
CA LEU A 67 3.04 0.81 0.34
C LEU A 67 2.77 0.99 -1.16
N THR A 68 1.48 1.06 -1.51
CA THR A 68 0.91 1.07 -2.86
C THR A 68 1.55 2.03 -3.86
N ARG A 69 2.23 3.08 -3.40
CA ARG A 69 2.76 4.10 -4.29
C ARG A 69 4.12 3.78 -4.92
N TRP A 70 4.57 2.56 -4.78
CA TRP A 70 5.80 2.12 -5.45
C TRP A 70 5.59 1.75 -6.92
N ASP A 71 4.34 1.61 -7.36
CA ASP A 71 3.96 1.35 -8.75
C ASP A 71 3.78 2.62 -9.58
N GLN A 72 3.80 3.81 -8.95
CA GLN A 72 3.58 5.10 -9.61
C GLN A 72 4.61 6.16 -9.21
N PRO A 73 4.81 7.16 -10.03
CA PRO A 73 4.79 7.29 -11.47
C PRO A 73 6.12 6.88 -12.13
N ALA A 74 6.27 7.08 -13.44
CA ALA A 74 7.40 6.63 -14.25
C ALA A 74 8.80 7.03 -13.72
N ASP A 75 8.92 8.13 -12.98
CA ASP A 75 10.15 8.56 -12.32
C ASP A 75 10.61 7.62 -11.20
N ARG A 76 9.69 6.88 -10.56
CA ARG A 76 10.01 5.85 -9.56
C ARG A 76 10.29 4.48 -10.17
N ILE A 77 9.80 4.22 -11.37
CA ILE A 77 10.12 2.99 -12.12
C ILE A 77 11.63 2.86 -12.31
N GLY A 78 12.34 4.00 -12.41
CA GLY A 78 13.78 4.06 -12.57
C GLY A 78 14.63 3.80 -11.32
N MET A 79 14.04 3.67 -10.11
CA MET A 79 14.84 3.43 -8.90
C MET A 79 15.37 1.99 -8.84
N PRO A 80 16.63 1.75 -9.17
CA PRO A 80 17.20 0.40 -9.12
C PRO A 80 17.26 -0.15 -7.69
N GLN A 81 17.28 0.72 -6.69
CA GLN A 81 17.31 0.37 -5.27
C GLN A 81 16.03 -0.32 -4.79
N LEU A 82 14.90 -0.11 -5.50
CA LEU A 82 13.61 -0.74 -5.20
C LEU A 82 13.37 -2.03 -5.99
N GLN A 83 14.32 -2.47 -6.81
CA GLN A 83 14.18 -3.75 -7.53
C GLN A 83 14.06 -4.91 -6.55
N GLU A 84 13.25 -5.91 -6.88
CA GLU A 84 12.90 -7.06 -6.02
C GLU A 84 12.15 -6.66 -4.72
N GLY A 85 11.85 -5.39 -4.50
CA GLY A 85 11.06 -4.91 -3.38
C GLY A 85 9.59 -5.35 -3.48
N TRP A 86 8.96 -5.58 -2.34
CA TRP A 86 7.54 -5.93 -2.22
C TRP A 86 6.72 -4.71 -1.80
N PHE A 87 5.54 -4.60 -2.35
CA PHE A 87 4.62 -3.54 -1.95
C PHE A 87 3.16 -3.98 -2.06
N ALA A 88 2.31 -3.40 -1.21
CA ALA A 88 0.90 -3.70 -1.19
C ALA A 88 0.17 -2.84 -2.22
N ILE A 89 -0.69 -3.47 -3.03
CA ILE A 89 -1.54 -2.79 -4.02
C ILE A 89 -2.97 -3.37 -4.01
N PRO A 90 -3.98 -2.61 -4.45
CA PRO A 90 -5.29 -3.16 -4.76
C PRO A 90 -5.20 -4.26 -5.83
N ASP A 91 -6.18 -5.15 -5.87
CA ASP A 91 -6.29 -6.14 -6.95
C ASP A 91 -6.35 -5.44 -8.32
N GLN A 92 -5.35 -5.72 -9.16
CA GLN A 92 -5.20 -5.01 -10.44
C GLN A 92 -6.26 -5.42 -11.46
N GLY A 93 -6.78 -6.64 -11.39
CA GLY A 93 -7.84 -7.10 -12.27
C GLY A 93 -9.17 -6.40 -11.96
N LEU A 94 -9.55 -6.32 -10.70
CA LEU A 94 -10.75 -5.61 -10.26
C LEU A 94 -10.64 -4.11 -10.51
N LYS A 95 -9.45 -3.54 -10.24
CA LYS A 95 -9.18 -2.13 -10.53
C LYS A 95 -9.33 -1.81 -12.01
N ALA A 96 -8.75 -2.60 -12.89
CA ALA A 96 -8.84 -2.38 -14.33
C ALA A 96 -10.29 -2.46 -14.84
N GLN A 97 -11.10 -3.38 -14.31
CA GLN A 97 -12.53 -3.47 -14.64
C GLN A 97 -13.29 -2.21 -14.18
N PHE A 98 -12.99 -1.72 -12.98
CA PHE A 98 -13.58 -0.47 -12.48
C PHE A 98 -13.19 0.73 -13.35
N ASP A 99 -11.90 0.89 -13.66
CA ASP A 99 -11.38 1.98 -14.48
C ASP A 99 -12.02 1.99 -15.88
N ALA A 100 -12.19 0.80 -16.48
CA ALA A 100 -12.85 0.65 -17.79
C ALA A 100 -14.32 1.05 -17.75
N ARG A 101 -15.06 0.63 -16.72
CA ARG A 101 -16.47 1.00 -16.53
C ARG A 101 -16.63 2.49 -16.28
N TYR A 102 -15.78 3.07 -15.44
CA TYR A 102 -15.80 4.49 -15.13
C TYR A 102 -15.54 5.31 -16.40
N ARG A 103 -14.50 4.96 -17.16
CA ARG A 103 -14.18 5.64 -18.44
C ARG A 103 -15.32 5.52 -19.44
N SER A 104 -15.97 4.36 -19.54
CA SER A 104 -17.13 4.18 -20.43
C SER A 104 -18.31 5.07 -20.03
N ALA A 105 -18.51 5.31 -18.73
CA ALA A 105 -19.63 6.11 -18.24
C ALA A 105 -19.37 7.62 -18.22
N HIS A 106 -18.11 8.03 -18.02
CA HIS A 106 -17.76 9.44 -17.76
C HIS A 106 -16.77 10.03 -18.78
N GLY A 107 -16.21 9.23 -19.70
CA GLY A 107 -15.28 9.70 -20.72
C GLY A 107 -13.84 9.97 -20.24
N GLU A 108 -13.57 9.82 -18.96
CA GLU A 108 -12.27 10.12 -18.34
C GLU A 108 -11.81 9.02 -17.38
N GLN A 109 -10.55 9.08 -16.98
CA GLN A 109 -10.00 8.17 -15.95
C GLN A 109 -10.55 8.55 -14.57
N PRO A 110 -10.86 7.56 -13.71
CA PRO A 110 -11.26 7.85 -12.35
C PRO A 110 -10.09 8.42 -11.54
N HIS A 111 -10.41 9.33 -10.62
CA HIS A 111 -9.47 9.71 -9.58
C HIS A 111 -9.04 8.48 -8.76
N GLU A 112 -7.81 8.46 -8.26
CA GLU A 112 -7.27 7.29 -7.51
C GLU A 112 -8.10 6.88 -6.29
N LEU A 113 -8.84 7.81 -5.68
CA LEU A 113 -9.73 7.54 -4.55
C LEU A 113 -11.16 7.14 -4.96
N ALA A 114 -11.51 7.20 -6.24
CA ALA A 114 -12.87 6.93 -6.71
C ALA A 114 -13.32 5.49 -6.39
N SER A 115 -12.41 4.52 -6.43
CA SER A 115 -12.69 3.14 -6.07
C SER A 115 -13.11 2.98 -4.61
N LEU A 116 -12.57 3.78 -3.69
CA LEU A 116 -12.94 3.74 -2.27
C LEU A 116 -14.39 4.24 -2.07
N ALA A 117 -14.75 5.33 -2.74
CA ALA A 117 -16.11 5.84 -2.71
C ALA A 117 -17.10 4.85 -3.33
N TYR A 118 -16.75 4.25 -4.45
CA TYR A 118 -17.54 3.20 -5.09
C TYR A 118 -17.77 2.00 -4.16
N ASP A 119 -16.72 1.49 -3.51
CA ASP A 119 -16.79 0.38 -2.56
C ASP A 119 -17.72 0.71 -1.38
N GLY A 120 -17.63 1.93 -0.84
CA GLY A 120 -18.51 2.38 0.25
C GLY A 120 -19.99 2.38 -0.15
N VAL A 121 -20.30 2.95 -1.32
CA VAL A 121 -21.69 2.96 -1.84
C VAL A 121 -22.17 1.54 -2.16
N ALA A 122 -21.33 0.70 -2.74
CA ALA A 122 -21.66 -0.69 -3.07
C ALA A 122 -21.96 -1.51 -1.79
N ALA A 123 -21.21 -1.29 -0.70
CA ALA A 123 -21.47 -1.93 0.59
C ALA A 123 -22.85 -1.54 1.14
N VAL A 124 -23.17 -0.25 1.17
CA VAL A 124 -24.49 0.26 1.60
C VAL A 124 -25.61 -0.31 0.72
N ALA A 125 -25.44 -0.30 -0.59
CA ALA A 125 -26.42 -0.85 -1.52
C ALA A 125 -26.61 -2.36 -1.36
N SER A 126 -25.54 -3.11 -1.06
CA SER A 126 -25.62 -4.54 -0.75
C SER A 126 -26.44 -4.81 0.49
N LEU A 127 -26.20 -4.04 1.55
CA LEU A 127 -26.97 -4.13 2.80
C LEU A 127 -28.44 -3.78 2.59
N ALA A 128 -28.74 -2.69 1.89
CA ALA A 128 -30.11 -2.27 1.58
C ALA A 128 -30.87 -3.36 0.82
N ARG A 129 -30.21 -4.01 -0.17
CA ARG A 129 -30.83 -5.11 -0.95
C ARG A 129 -31.01 -6.40 -0.16
N SER A 130 -30.31 -6.56 0.96
CA SER A 130 -30.43 -7.78 1.79
C SER A 130 -31.80 -7.98 2.40
N GLY A 131 -32.65 -6.94 2.44
CA GLY A 131 -33.99 -6.96 3.03
C GLY A 131 -34.02 -7.13 4.55
N LYS A 132 -32.87 -7.19 5.20
CA LYS A 132 -32.79 -7.33 6.66
C LYS A 132 -33.19 -6.03 7.34
N ARG A 133 -34.09 -6.09 8.34
CA ARG A 133 -34.62 -4.92 9.03
C ARG A 133 -33.56 -3.98 9.63
N ASN A 134 -32.41 -4.53 10.07
CA ASN A 134 -31.33 -3.78 10.71
C ASN A 134 -30.06 -3.76 9.85
N ALA A 135 -30.18 -3.89 8.51
CA ALA A 135 -29.03 -3.96 7.64
C ALA A 135 -28.18 -2.68 7.63
N LEU A 136 -28.84 -1.52 7.65
CA LEU A 136 -28.19 -0.20 7.61
C LEU A 136 -27.94 0.37 9.02
N THR A 137 -27.42 -0.48 9.91
CA THR A 137 -27.00 -0.09 11.25
C THR A 137 -25.49 -0.23 11.40
N THR A 138 -24.92 0.30 12.47
CA THR A 138 -23.50 0.09 12.79
C THR A 138 -23.13 -1.39 12.76
N THR A 139 -23.96 -2.25 13.38
CA THR A 139 -23.72 -3.70 13.37
C THR A 139 -23.74 -4.30 11.96
N GLY A 140 -24.66 -3.87 11.10
CA GLY A 140 -24.69 -4.32 9.71
C GLY A 140 -23.49 -3.86 8.92
N LEU A 141 -23.08 -2.60 9.08
CA LEU A 141 -21.91 -2.03 8.41
C LEU A 141 -20.60 -2.63 8.89
N THR A 142 -20.49 -2.99 10.18
CA THR A 142 -19.27 -3.55 10.77
C THR A 142 -19.30 -5.07 10.89
N GLN A 143 -20.07 -5.75 10.04
CA GLN A 143 -20.18 -7.20 10.04
C GLN A 143 -18.83 -7.89 9.79
N ASN A 144 -18.58 -9.01 10.47
CA ASN A 144 -17.31 -9.74 10.35
C ASN A 144 -17.04 -10.29 8.96
N ALA A 145 -18.07 -10.61 8.18
CA ALA A 145 -17.93 -11.06 6.79
C ALA A 145 -17.33 -10.00 5.86
N GLY A 146 -17.42 -8.71 6.23
CA GLY A 146 -16.98 -7.61 5.38
C GLY A 146 -17.74 -7.49 4.07
N PHE A 147 -17.10 -6.90 3.08
CA PHE A 147 -17.65 -6.61 1.75
C PHE A 147 -16.60 -6.90 0.68
N ALA A 148 -17.06 -7.34 -0.49
CA ALA A 148 -16.22 -7.41 -1.68
C ALA A 148 -16.28 -6.06 -2.41
N GLY A 149 -15.13 -5.46 -2.65
CA GLY A 149 -15.01 -4.20 -3.37
C GLY A 149 -14.06 -4.31 -4.56
N VAL A 150 -14.05 -3.28 -5.38
CA VAL A 150 -13.12 -3.20 -6.53
C VAL A 150 -11.67 -2.97 -6.10
N GLY A 151 -11.46 -2.43 -4.90
CA GLY A 151 -10.15 -2.31 -4.29
C GLY A 151 -9.74 -3.51 -3.42
N GLY A 152 -10.47 -4.64 -3.49
CA GLY A 152 -10.28 -5.83 -2.68
C GLY A 152 -11.36 -6.00 -1.60
N VAL A 153 -11.30 -7.13 -0.91
CA VAL A 153 -12.20 -7.37 0.25
C VAL A 153 -11.86 -6.41 1.38
N PHE A 154 -12.89 -5.85 2.01
CA PHE A 154 -12.70 -4.93 3.12
C PHE A 154 -13.75 -5.12 4.23
N ARG A 155 -13.43 -4.67 5.41
CA ARG A 155 -14.31 -4.66 6.57
C ARG A 155 -14.22 -3.30 7.26
N LEU A 156 -15.37 -2.71 7.56
CA LEU A 156 -15.47 -1.51 8.38
C LEU A 156 -15.43 -1.91 9.85
N ARG A 157 -14.77 -1.12 10.68
CA ARG A 157 -14.66 -1.33 12.11
C ARG A 157 -15.53 -0.33 12.89
N PRO A 158 -16.00 -0.69 14.10
CA PRO A 158 -16.79 0.23 14.93
C PRO A 158 -16.06 1.53 15.32
N ASP A 159 -14.72 1.51 15.33
CA ASP A 159 -13.87 2.67 15.62
C ASP A 159 -13.68 3.62 14.42
N GLY A 160 -14.35 3.36 13.29
CA GLY A 160 -14.26 4.16 12.07
C GLY A 160 -13.07 3.79 11.18
N THR A 161 -12.25 2.85 11.57
CA THR A 161 -11.16 2.32 10.71
C THR A 161 -11.66 1.22 9.78
N SER A 162 -10.79 0.75 8.88
CA SER A 162 -11.11 -0.39 8.00
C SER A 162 -9.93 -1.34 7.88
N ASP A 163 -10.24 -2.63 7.80
CA ASP A 163 -9.31 -3.64 7.29
C ASP A 163 -9.55 -3.81 5.79
N ARG A 164 -8.48 -3.90 5.02
CA ARG A 164 -8.57 -4.18 3.57
C ARG A 164 -7.54 -5.22 3.18
N ALA A 165 -7.98 -6.24 2.48
CA ALA A 165 -7.07 -7.19 1.85
C ALA A 165 -6.46 -6.55 0.60
N LEU A 166 -5.15 -6.55 0.53
CA LEU A 166 -4.38 -6.05 -0.60
C LEU A 166 -3.55 -7.20 -1.18
N ALA A 167 -3.28 -7.13 -2.47
CA ALA A 167 -2.31 -7.98 -3.11
C ALA A 167 -0.88 -7.52 -2.75
N VAL A 168 0.06 -8.46 -2.74
CA VAL A 168 1.48 -8.13 -2.64
C VAL A 168 2.08 -8.25 -4.04
N ALA A 169 2.62 -7.14 -4.54
CA ALA A 169 3.34 -7.10 -5.78
C ALA A 169 4.85 -7.07 -5.52
N ARG A 170 5.61 -7.69 -6.40
CA ARG A 170 7.07 -7.61 -6.43
C ARG A 170 7.48 -6.71 -7.59
N ARG A 171 8.37 -5.76 -7.30
CA ARG A 171 8.94 -4.92 -8.34
C ARG A 171 10.02 -5.70 -9.09
N ILE A 172 9.75 -6.01 -10.33
CA ILE A 172 10.72 -6.61 -11.24
C ILE A 172 11.17 -5.56 -12.26
N ARG A 173 12.41 -5.68 -12.70
CA ARG A 173 12.89 -4.93 -13.85
C ARG A 173 12.05 -5.33 -15.06
N THR A 174 11.35 -4.39 -15.67
CA THR A 174 10.77 -4.60 -17.00
C THR A 174 11.94 -4.70 -17.97
N GLY A 175 12.48 -5.90 -18.11
CA GLY A 175 13.33 -6.24 -19.23
C GLY A 175 12.43 -6.35 -20.45
N THR A 176 12.78 -5.66 -21.51
CA THR A 176 12.25 -5.94 -22.85
C THR A 176 12.48 -7.42 -23.13
N PHE A 177 11.41 -8.20 -23.24
CA PHE A 177 11.43 -9.49 -23.92
C PHE A 177 11.04 -9.27 -25.36
#